data_b1a21b17bb288310f7a470b403862ecd
#
_entry.id   b1a21b17bb288310f7a470b403862ecd
#
_cell.length_a   1.000
_cell.length_b   1.000
_cell.length_c   1.000
_cell.angle_alpha   90.00
_cell.angle_beta   90.00
_cell.angle_gamma   90.00
#
_symmetry.space_group_name_H-M   'P 1'
#
loop_
_entity.id
_entity.type
_entity.pdbx_description
1 polymer ?
#
loop_
_entity_poly.entity_id
_entity_poly.type
_entity_poly.pdbx_seq_one_letter_code
_entity_poly.pdbx_strand_id
1 'polypeptide(L)'
;MLLAGASSRVITPRGNEQVFQGGYAARTHCADGVHDDLFAKAICFENESLRVVLVALDVVGIMREQFERIRAGIVDRCGTENVIVCATHDHSGPETRSKMQHINGPWCDRMVEEAVLVAEEALQNRAPAVLYGGFTHVPSVTKNRRG
;
A
#
# COMPACT_ATOMS: atom_id res chain seq x y z
N MET A 1 -24.05 0.58 -13.99
CA MET A 1 -22.94 1.38 -14.57
C MET A 1 -21.71 1.18 -13.69
N LEU A 2 -20.49 1.08 -14.26
CA LEU A 2 -19.26 1.02 -13.50
C LEU A 2 -18.76 2.43 -13.17
N LEU A 3 -18.39 2.66 -11.91
CA LEU A 3 -17.64 3.81 -11.45
C LEU A 3 -16.24 3.36 -11.03
N ALA A 4 -15.22 4.15 -11.31
CA ALA A 4 -13.87 3.93 -10.81
C ALA A 4 -13.27 5.25 -10.35
N GLY A 5 -12.46 5.19 -9.29
CA GLY A 5 -11.71 6.33 -8.77
C GLY A 5 -10.37 5.88 -8.22
N ALA A 6 -9.40 6.76 -8.26
CA ALA A 6 -8.06 6.49 -7.76
C ALA A 6 -7.51 7.69 -6.97
N SER A 7 -6.58 7.41 -6.06
CA SER A 7 -5.81 8.42 -5.34
C SER A 7 -4.43 7.90 -4.99
N SER A 8 -3.53 8.81 -4.61
CA SER A 8 -2.16 8.52 -4.19
C SER A 8 -1.73 9.49 -3.10
N ARG A 9 -1.13 8.97 -2.03
CA ARG A 9 -0.61 9.74 -0.90
C ARG A 9 0.82 9.35 -0.60
N VAL A 10 1.66 10.33 -0.26
CA VAL A 10 3.05 10.10 0.11
C VAL A 10 3.13 9.52 1.52
N ILE A 11 3.81 8.39 1.66
CA ILE A 11 4.09 7.72 2.94
C ILE A 11 5.59 7.74 3.30
N THR A 12 6.43 8.41 2.53
CA THR A 12 7.85 8.61 2.82
C THR A 12 8.06 9.05 4.27
N PRO A 13 9.01 8.49 5.02
CA PRO A 13 9.34 8.95 6.37
C PRO A 13 9.64 10.45 6.39
N ARG A 14 9.13 11.15 7.41
CA ARG A 14 9.34 12.59 7.59
C ARG A 14 10.53 12.85 8.51
N GLY A 15 11.14 14.01 8.41
CA GLY A 15 12.43 14.41 8.94
C GLY A 15 12.87 13.92 10.34
N ASN A 16 11.94 13.61 11.25
CA ASN A 16 12.23 13.08 12.57
C ASN A 16 11.89 11.58 12.73
N GLU A 17 11.33 10.96 11.70
CA GLU A 17 11.03 9.53 11.69
C GLU A 17 12.26 8.74 11.28
N GLN A 18 13.04 8.28 12.26
CA GLN A 18 14.11 7.34 12.02
C GLN A 18 13.54 5.96 11.72
N VAL A 19 13.85 5.39 10.56
CA VAL A 19 13.33 4.10 10.14
C VAL A 19 14.43 3.16 9.67
N PHE A 20 14.30 1.89 10.02
CA PHE A 20 15.09 0.82 9.42
C PHE A 20 14.47 0.42 8.09
N GLN A 21 15.30 0.29 7.08
CA GLN A 21 14.91 -0.17 5.75
C GLN A 21 14.55 -1.66 5.75
N GLY A 22 13.49 -2.03 5.05
CA GLY A 22 12.97 -3.39 5.00
C GLY A 22 13.80 -4.35 4.15
N GLY A 23 13.69 -5.65 4.46
CA GLY A 23 14.27 -6.73 3.64
C GLY A 23 15.76 -7.02 3.85
N TYR A 24 16.48 -6.26 4.66
CA TYR A 24 17.92 -6.44 4.92
C TYR A 24 18.19 -6.80 6.37
N ALA A 25 18.26 -8.11 6.65
CA ALA A 25 18.40 -8.64 8.01
C ALA A 25 19.70 -8.20 8.74
N ALA A 26 20.74 -7.88 7.99
CA ALA A 26 22.04 -7.46 8.54
C ALA A 26 22.19 -5.94 8.73
N ARG A 27 21.16 -5.15 8.41
CA ARG A 27 21.23 -3.71 8.57
C ARG A 27 21.21 -3.31 10.04
N THR A 28 22.17 -2.48 10.45
CA THR A 28 22.38 -2.07 11.85
C THR A 28 22.10 -0.59 12.12
N HIS A 29 21.74 0.17 11.07
CA HIS A 29 21.48 1.61 11.16
C HIS A 29 20.21 1.99 10.39
N CYS A 30 19.61 3.10 10.76
CA CYS A 30 18.48 3.68 10.07
C CYS A 30 18.84 4.16 8.66
N ALA A 31 17.85 4.45 7.84
CA ALA A 31 18.04 5.10 6.56
C ALA A 31 18.66 6.49 6.74
N ASP A 32 19.58 6.86 5.86
CA ASP A 32 20.32 8.13 5.93
C ASP A 32 19.61 9.28 5.21
N GLY A 33 18.63 8.96 4.38
CA GLY A 33 17.90 9.94 3.59
C GLY A 33 16.85 9.30 2.69
N VAL A 34 16.24 10.11 1.85
CA VAL A 34 15.22 9.75 0.87
C VAL A 34 15.77 10.00 -0.52
N HIS A 35 15.67 8.99 -1.39
CA HIS A 35 15.99 9.12 -2.80
C HIS A 35 14.72 9.46 -3.60
N ASP A 36 13.68 8.67 -3.44
CA ASP A 36 12.38 8.82 -4.09
C ASP A 36 11.26 8.68 -3.06
N ASP A 37 10.11 9.29 -3.34
CA ASP A 37 8.94 9.15 -2.48
C ASP A 37 8.34 7.75 -2.54
N LEU A 38 7.88 7.30 -1.38
CA LEU A 38 7.07 6.10 -1.20
C LEU A 38 5.59 6.48 -1.16
N PHE A 39 4.75 5.63 -1.71
CA PHE A 39 3.33 5.92 -1.84
C PHE A 39 2.43 4.85 -1.22
N ALA A 40 1.32 5.30 -0.69
CA ALA A 40 0.07 4.56 -0.60
C ALA A 40 -0.78 4.94 -1.80
N LYS A 41 -1.23 3.96 -2.59
CA LYS A 41 -2.08 4.18 -3.75
C LYS A 41 -3.35 3.36 -3.59
N ALA A 42 -4.49 3.93 -3.96
CA ALA A 42 -5.76 3.21 -3.94
C ALA A 42 -6.51 3.35 -5.25
N ILE A 43 -7.27 2.31 -5.55
CA ILE A 43 -8.28 2.32 -6.59
C ILE A 43 -9.57 1.75 -6.03
N CYS A 44 -10.68 2.39 -6.36
CA CYS A 44 -12.02 1.95 -6.01
C CYS A 44 -12.79 1.64 -7.28
N PHE A 45 -13.46 0.49 -7.29
CA PHE A 45 -14.45 0.13 -8.31
C PHE A 45 -15.82 -0.04 -7.64
N GLU A 46 -16.85 0.47 -8.27
CA GLU A 46 -18.22 0.36 -7.77
C GLU A 46 -19.23 0.19 -8.89
N ASN A 47 -20.19 -0.66 -8.64
CA ASN A 47 -21.44 -0.73 -9.42
C ASN A 47 -22.63 -0.85 -8.45
N GLU A 48 -23.83 -1.12 -8.96
CA GLU A 48 -25.07 -1.18 -8.19
C GLU A 48 -25.05 -2.24 -7.07
N SER A 49 -24.25 -3.28 -7.19
CA SER A 49 -24.23 -4.44 -6.26
C SER A 49 -22.92 -4.62 -5.53
N LEU A 50 -21.82 -4.01 -5.96
CA LEU A 50 -20.49 -4.30 -5.44
C LEU A 50 -19.65 -3.02 -5.40
N ARG A 51 -18.96 -2.82 -4.27
CA ARG A 51 -17.86 -1.88 -4.11
C ARG A 51 -16.62 -2.64 -3.67
N VAL A 52 -15.50 -2.43 -4.35
CA VAL A 52 -14.20 -3.03 -4.03
C VAL A 52 -13.16 -1.92 -3.92
N VAL A 53 -12.34 -1.99 -2.89
CA VAL A 53 -11.20 -1.09 -2.68
C VAL A 53 -9.91 -1.90 -2.70
N LEU A 54 -8.96 -1.49 -3.54
CA LEU A 54 -7.61 -2.03 -3.57
C LEU A 54 -6.64 -0.95 -3.10
N VAL A 55 -5.77 -1.29 -2.16
CA VAL A 55 -4.69 -0.42 -1.67
C VAL A 55 -3.35 -1.10 -1.92
N ALA A 56 -2.42 -0.40 -2.55
CA ALA A 56 -1.03 -0.80 -2.73
C ALA A 56 -0.13 0.14 -1.93
N LEU A 57 0.81 -0.45 -1.16
CA LEU A 57 1.76 0.27 -0.32
C LEU A 57 3.19 -0.03 -0.77
N ASP A 58 4.02 0.99 -0.90
CA ASP A 58 5.44 0.87 -1.24
C ASP A 58 6.25 0.46 -0.01
N VAL A 59 6.07 -0.81 0.37
CA VAL A 59 6.73 -1.47 1.51
C VAL A 59 7.09 -2.91 1.15
N VAL A 60 8.00 -3.52 1.92
CA VAL A 60 8.42 -4.91 1.71
C VAL A 60 7.30 -5.92 2.00
N GLY A 61 6.38 -5.60 2.88
CA GLY A 61 5.27 -6.49 3.26
C GLY A 61 4.34 -5.80 4.26
N ILE A 62 3.20 -6.43 4.50
CA ILE A 62 2.17 -5.94 5.42
C ILE A 62 1.89 -7.03 6.44
N MET A 63 1.95 -6.69 7.72
CA MET A 63 1.61 -7.61 8.80
C MET A 63 0.10 -7.70 8.96
N ARG A 64 -0.37 -8.83 9.49
CA ARG A 64 -1.81 -9.06 9.71
C ARG A 64 -2.46 -7.94 10.54
N GLU A 65 -1.81 -7.51 11.59
CA GLU A 65 -2.32 -6.43 12.46
C GLU A 65 -2.51 -5.12 11.68
N GLN A 66 -1.55 -4.74 10.86
CA GLN A 66 -1.64 -3.56 10.00
C GLN A 66 -2.77 -3.70 8.98
N PHE A 67 -2.90 -4.88 8.35
CA PHE A 67 -4.00 -5.18 7.43
C PHE A 67 -5.36 -5.02 8.11
N GLU A 68 -5.55 -5.60 9.31
CA GLU A 68 -6.83 -5.53 10.03
C GLU A 68 -7.19 -4.08 10.40
N ARG A 69 -6.21 -3.27 10.79
CA ARG A 69 -6.40 -1.84 11.09
C ARG A 69 -6.79 -1.05 9.83
N ILE A 70 -6.09 -1.28 8.72
CA ILE A 70 -6.41 -0.64 7.42
C ILE A 70 -7.82 -1.05 6.98
N ARG A 71 -8.11 -2.35 7.01
CA ARG A 71 -9.43 -2.88 6.64
C ARG A 71 -10.54 -2.26 7.48
N ALA A 72 -10.38 -2.22 8.81
CA ALA A 72 -11.37 -1.65 9.71
C ALA A 72 -11.65 -0.16 9.39
N GLY A 73 -10.60 0.63 9.17
CA GLY A 73 -10.74 2.04 8.77
C GLY A 73 -11.41 2.22 7.41
N ILE A 74 -11.12 1.36 6.43
CA ILE A 74 -11.77 1.39 5.11
C ILE A 74 -13.23 0.97 5.21
N VAL A 75 -13.55 -0.06 5.99
CA VAL A 75 -14.95 -0.46 6.25
C VAL A 75 -15.76 0.70 6.83
N ASP A 76 -15.20 1.38 7.84
CA ASP A 76 -15.84 2.52 8.49
C ASP A 76 -16.08 3.69 7.52
N ARG A 77 -15.05 4.09 6.77
CA ARG A 77 -15.10 5.29 5.91
C ARG A 77 -15.67 5.05 4.51
N CYS A 78 -15.46 3.87 3.95
CA CYS A 78 -15.86 3.54 2.58
C CYS A 78 -17.11 2.66 2.49
N GLY A 79 -17.58 2.10 3.61
CA GLY A 79 -18.81 1.28 3.65
C GLY A 79 -18.72 -0.01 2.82
N THR A 80 -17.54 -0.65 2.76
CA THR A 80 -17.35 -1.93 2.08
C THR A 80 -16.37 -2.84 2.82
N GLU A 81 -16.70 -4.12 2.84
CA GLU A 81 -15.81 -5.18 3.35
C GLU A 81 -14.88 -5.79 2.29
N ASN A 82 -15.11 -5.47 1.02
CA ASN A 82 -14.30 -5.99 -0.09
C ASN A 82 -13.03 -5.15 -0.23
N VAL A 83 -12.09 -5.39 0.67
CA VAL A 83 -10.83 -4.66 0.78
C VAL A 83 -9.67 -5.60 0.47
N ILE A 84 -8.82 -5.19 -0.47
CA ILE A 84 -7.57 -5.85 -0.81
C ILE A 84 -6.44 -4.88 -0.50
N VAL A 85 -5.48 -5.32 0.32
CA VAL A 85 -4.27 -4.54 0.62
C VAL A 85 -3.06 -5.35 0.20
N CYS A 86 -2.19 -4.77 -0.60
CA CYS A 86 -0.96 -5.42 -1.07
C CYS A 86 0.26 -4.53 -0.86
N ALA A 87 1.42 -5.15 -0.75
CA ALA A 87 2.72 -4.51 -0.77
C ALA A 87 3.34 -4.65 -2.16
N THR A 88 4.03 -3.61 -2.64
CA THR A 88 4.82 -3.68 -3.88
C THR A 88 6.08 -4.51 -3.73
N HIS A 89 6.39 -4.92 -2.51
CA HIS A 89 7.60 -5.63 -2.11
C HIS A 89 8.88 -4.81 -2.29
N ASP A 90 8.76 -3.50 -2.09
CA ASP A 90 9.87 -2.57 -2.14
C ASP A 90 10.83 -2.79 -0.96
N HIS A 91 12.11 -3.01 -1.27
CA HIS A 91 13.18 -3.16 -0.29
C HIS A 91 13.89 -1.83 0.04
N SER A 92 13.47 -0.74 -0.56
CA SER A 92 13.99 0.61 -0.29
C SER A 92 13.14 1.40 0.71
N GLY A 93 11.96 0.85 1.07
CA GLY A 93 11.07 1.43 2.08
C GLY A 93 11.34 0.92 3.51
N PRO A 94 10.67 1.51 4.51
CA PRO A 94 10.80 1.11 5.91
C PRO A 94 10.36 -0.34 6.18
N GLU A 95 10.97 -0.94 7.18
CA GLU A 95 10.59 -2.27 7.68
C GLU A 95 9.27 -2.19 8.45
N THR A 96 8.31 -2.97 8.03
CA THR A 96 6.96 -3.03 8.61
C THR A 96 6.75 -4.19 9.59
N ARG A 97 7.69 -5.14 9.64
CA ARG A 97 7.57 -6.36 10.47
C ARG A 97 7.84 -6.08 11.94
N SER A 98 7.31 -6.91 12.79
CA SER A 98 7.36 -6.80 14.26
C SER A 98 8.75 -6.62 14.88
N LYS A 99 9.80 -7.12 14.24
CA LYS A 99 11.18 -7.01 14.74
C LYS A 99 11.66 -5.56 14.92
N MET A 100 11.11 -4.64 14.13
CA MET A 100 11.49 -3.21 14.14
C MET A 100 10.33 -2.28 14.54
N GLN A 101 9.22 -2.84 15.02
CA GLN A 101 8.04 -2.04 15.41
C GLN A 101 8.35 -0.98 16.47
N HIS A 102 9.27 -1.26 17.40
CA HIS A 102 9.64 -0.30 18.44
C HIS A 102 10.36 0.94 17.87
N ILE A 103 10.95 0.85 16.68
CA ILE A 103 11.64 1.97 16.02
C ILE A 103 10.74 2.57 14.93
N ASN A 104 10.19 1.73 14.06
CA ASN A 104 9.37 2.18 12.93
C ASN A 104 7.89 2.37 13.30
N GLY A 105 7.51 2.11 14.56
CA GLY A 105 6.11 2.14 15.04
C GLY A 105 5.36 3.42 14.67
N PRO A 106 5.87 4.61 15.00
CA PRO A 106 5.18 5.87 14.67
C PRO A 106 4.96 6.06 13.17
N TRP A 107 5.94 5.67 12.34
CA TRP A 107 5.78 5.70 10.89
C TRP A 107 4.77 4.64 10.41
N CYS A 108 4.79 3.43 10.97
CA CYS A 108 3.81 2.39 10.65
C CYS A 108 2.38 2.81 10.98
N ASP A 109 2.16 3.50 12.09
CA ASP A 109 0.85 4.03 12.46
C ASP A 109 0.36 5.06 11.44
N ARG A 110 1.23 5.97 11.03
CA ARG A 110 0.93 6.95 9.98
C ARG A 110 0.69 6.28 8.63
N MET A 111 1.48 5.28 8.23
CA MET A 111 1.26 4.50 7.00
C MET A 111 -0.14 3.86 6.98
N VAL A 112 -0.59 3.30 8.09
CA VAL A 112 -1.94 2.72 8.23
C VAL A 112 -3.01 3.81 8.03
N GLU A 113 -2.84 4.98 8.64
CA GLU A 113 -3.76 6.11 8.48
C GLU A 113 -3.80 6.60 7.02
N GLU A 114 -2.64 6.81 6.40
CA GLU A 114 -2.54 7.25 5.00
C GLU A 114 -3.16 6.22 4.03
N ALA A 115 -3.05 4.91 4.34
CA ALA A 115 -3.69 3.84 3.58
C ALA A 115 -5.22 3.90 3.64
N VAL A 116 -5.78 4.30 4.77
CA VAL A 116 -7.24 4.50 4.92
C VAL A 116 -7.68 5.77 4.19
N LEU A 117 -6.94 6.87 4.37
CA LEU A 117 -7.27 8.15 3.74
C LEU A 117 -7.21 8.09 2.20
N VAL A 118 -6.21 7.41 1.64
CA VAL A 118 -6.10 7.26 0.18
C VAL A 118 -7.25 6.43 -0.40
N ALA A 119 -7.77 5.46 0.35
CA ALA A 119 -8.94 4.69 -0.04
C ALA A 119 -10.22 5.55 -0.05
N GLU A 120 -10.40 6.38 0.97
CA GLU A 120 -11.52 7.34 1.05
C GLU A 120 -11.47 8.35 -0.10
N GLU A 121 -10.31 8.91 -0.41
CA GLU A 121 -10.12 9.82 -1.55
C GLU A 121 -10.40 9.12 -2.89
N ALA A 122 -9.93 7.88 -3.08
CA ALA A 122 -10.23 7.10 -4.28
C ALA A 122 -11.74 6.90 -4.44
N LEU A 123 -12.45 6.66 -3.34
CA LEU A 123 -13.90 6.57 -3.32
C LEU A 123 -14.57 7.90 -3.70
N GLN A 124 -14.07 9.02 -3.21
CA GLN A 124 -14.60 10.36 -3.51
C GLN A 124 -14.35 10.75 -4.98
N ASN A 125 -13.25 10.32 -5.56
CA ASN A 125 -12.83 10.64 -6.92
C ASN A 125 -13.51 9.77 -8.00
N ARG A 126 -14.54 8.98 -7.67
CA ARG A 126 -15.19 8.09 -8.63
C ARG A 126 -15.89 8.83 -9.75
N ALA A 127 -15.71 8.33 -10.96
CA ALA A 127 -16.39 8.77 -12.17
C ALA A 127 -16.82 7.56 -13.02
N PRO A 128 -17.76 7.74 -13.95
CA PRO A 128 -18.10 6.70 -14.92
C PRO A 128 -16.86 6.17 -15.66
N ALA A 129 -16.74 4.85 -15.71
CA ALA A 129 -15.55 4.20 -16.27
C ALA A 129 -15.90 2.97 -17.09
N VAL A 130 -14.96 2.60 -17.96
CA VAL A 130 -14.96 1.34 -18.70
C VAL A 130 -13.67 0.61 -18.39
N LEU A 131 -13.77 -0.66 -17.99
CA LEU A 131 -12.61 -1.51 -17.73
C LEU A 131 -12.27 -2.31 -18.98
N TYR A 132 -11.00 -2.20 -19.41
CA TYR A 132 -10.43 -3.01 -20.48
C TYR A 132 -9.42 -3.97 -19.90
N GLY A 133 -9.36 -5.19 -20.42
CA GLY A 133 -8.38 -6.19 -20.06
C GLY A 133 -7.66 -6.73 -21.30
N GLY A 134 -6.42 -7.17 -21.12
CA GLY A 134 -5.64 -7.81 -22.17
C GLY A 134 -4.41 -8.49 -21.58
N PHE A 135 -3.71 -9.30 -22.39
CA PHE A 135 -2.43 -9.87 -22.02
C PHE A 135 -1.40 -9.74 -23.11
N THR A 136 -0.16 -9.69 -22.66
CA THR A 136 1.00 -9.75 -23.54
C THR A 136 1.99 -10.74 -22.96
N HIS A 137 2.81 -11.34 -23.84
CA HIS A 137 3.93 -12.14 -23.43
C HIS A 137 5.20 -11.30 -23.45
N VAL A 138 5.92 -11.27 -22.31
CA VAL A 138 7.18 -10.54 -22.16
C VAL A 138 8.31 -11.56 -22.00
N PRO A 139 8.95 -12.01 -23.07
CA PRO A 139 10.02 -13.01 -23.01
C PRO A 139 11.27 -12.42 -22.33
N SER A 140 12.03 -13.28 -21.68
CA SER A 140 13.36 -12.97 -21.11
C SER A 140 13.39 -11.99 -19.92
N VAL A 141 12.25 -11.57 -19.38
CA VAL A 141 12.21 -10.69 -18.19
C VAL A 141 12.32 -11.47 -16.89
N THR A 142 11.75 -12.67 -16.85
CA THR A 142 11.80 -13.53 -15.66
C THR A 142 12.39 -14.90 -15.99
N LYS A 143 13.15 -15.45 -15.03
CA LYS A 143 13.71 -16.80 -15.11
C LYS A 143 13.45 -17.53 -13.80
N ASN A 144 12.91 -18.75 -13.88
CA ASN A 144 12.85 -19.62 -12.73
C ASN A 144 14.28 -20.05 -12.32
N ARG A 145 14.69 -19.73 -11.11
CA ARG A 145 16.02 -20.08 -10.59
C ARG A 145 16.13 -21.53 -10.12
N ARG A 146 15.00 -22.23 -9.99
CA ARG A 146 14.90 -23.58 -9.45
C ARG A 146 14.45 -24.63 -10.48
N GLY A 147 14.35 -24.21 -11.73
CA GLY A 147 13.99 -25.06 -12.86
C GLY A 147 15.19 -25.64 -13.57
#